data_88c7ee495acecae9f4524f73ba813265
#
_entry.id   88c7ee495acecae9f4524f73ba813265
#
_cell.length_a   1.000
_cell.length_b   1.000
_cell.length_c   1.000
_cell.angle_alpha   90.00
_cell.angle_beta   90.00
_cell.angle_gamma   90.00
#
_symmetry.space_group_name_H-M   'P 1'
#
loop_
_entity.id
_entity.type
_entity.pdbx_description
1 polymer ?
#
loop_
_entity_poly.entity_id
_entity_poly.type
_entity_poly.pdbx_seq_one_letter_code
_entity_poly.pdbx_strand_id
1 'polypeptide(L)'
;MCGTSFEKEEQIMKRYGNDFCCLGLDRGNIHGADSPVVVENTRIRSAMQNDDSNLKLTRLADYVVQHIMEYKKYGFEVIGIIGANRSPNCGVETTSDNDAEINGMGLFVEKIFRQLLRENISIPMIGIKGTDNIQEKLQQLI
;
A
#
# COMPACT_ATOMS: atom_id res chain seq x y z
N MET A 1 -0.09 -6.67 -2.09
CA MET A 1 -1.04 -6.18 -3.10
C MET A 1 -2.40 -6.81 -2.87
N CYS A 2 -3.08 -6.27 -1.92
CA CYS A 2 -4.40 -6.74 -1.54
C CYS A 2 -5.41 -6.24 -2.58
N GLY A 3 -6.15 -7.14 -3.22
CA GLY A 3 -7.23 -6.80 -4.15
C GLY A 3 -6.89 -6.83 -5.64
N THR A 4 -5.73 -7.33 -6.04
CA THR A 4 -5.46 -7.67 -7.44
C THR A 4 -5.82 -9.13 -7.72
N SER A 5 -6.23 -9.45 -8.95
CA SER A 5 -6.44 -10.83 -9.33
C SER A 5 -5.14 -11.63 -9.19
N PHE A 6 -5.23 -12.87 -8.81
CA PHE A 6 -4.09 -13.78 -8.60
C PHE A 6 -3.11 -13.80 -9.80
N GLU A 7 -3.62 -13.71 -11.02
CA GLU A 7 -2.82 -13.66 -12.25
C GLU A 7 -1.98 -12.38 -12.38
N LYS A 8 -2.53 -11.23 -11.97
CA LYS A 8 -1.80 -9.96 -11.97
C LYS A 8 -0.73 -9.92 -10.88
N GLU A 9 -0.99 -10.52 -9.72
CA GLU A 9 0.00 -10.68 -8.66
C GLU A 9 1.18 -11.53 -9.12
N GLU A 10 0.91 -12.66 -9.78
CA GLU A 10 1.95 -13.53 -10.30
C GLU A 10 2.83 -12.85 -11.36
N GLN A 11 2.23 -12.06 -12.25
CA GLN A 11 2.96 -11.30 -13.26
C GLN A 11 3.85 -10.21 -12.63
N ILE A 12 3.37 -9.54 -11.61
CA ILE A 12 4.13 -8.50 -10.90
C ILE A 12 5.24 -9.15 -10.08
N MET A 13 4.98 -10.26 -9.39
CA MET A 13 5.99 -11.04 -8.66
C MET A 13 7.11 -11.55 -9.58
N LYS A 14 6.76 -12.03 -10.78
CA LYS A 14 7.75 -12.44 -11.80
C LYS A 14 8.61 -11.27 -12.30
N ARG A 15 8.05 -10.06 -12.36
CA ARG A 15 8.73 -8.88 -12.91
C ARG A 15 9.58 -8.12 -11.90
N TYR A 16 9.17 -8.08 -10.66
CA TYR A 16 9.77 -7.21 -9.62
C TYR A 16 10.31 -7.97 -8.40
N GLY A 17 10.19 -9.29 -8.37
CA GLY A 17 10.65 -10.13 -7.26
C GLY A 17 9.76 -10.08 -6.01
N ASN A 18 10.25 -10.72 -4.96
CA ASN A 18 9.50 -10.92 -3.70
C ASN A 18 9.38 -9.67 -2.80
N ASP A 19 10.01 -8.56 -3.17
CA ASP A 19 10.04 -7.33 -2.35
C ASP A 19 8.67 -6.61 -2.27
N PHE A 20 7.73 -7.03 -3.09
CA PHE A 20 6.34 -6.54 -3.08
C PHE A 20 5.39 -7.38 -2.22
N CYS A 21 5.89 -8.31 -1.45
CA CYS A 21 5.02 -9.10 -0.59
C CYS A 21 4.33 -8.22 0.46
N CYS A 22 3.03 -8.29 0.49
CA CYS A 22 2.22 -7.74 1.59
C CYS A 22 2.70 -8.33 2.91
N LEU A 23 3.78 -7.77 3.44
CA LEU A 23 4.05 -7.58 4.85
C LEU A 23 4.05 -8.80 5.75
N GLY A 24 4.36 -9.99 5.25
CA GLY A 24 4.49 -11.17 6.11
C GLY A 24 3.19 -11.56 6.84
N LEU A 25 2.06 -11.06 6.40
CA LEU A 25 0.79 -11.62 6.78
C LEU A 25 0.70 -12.99 6.11
N ASP A 26 0.57 -14.03 6.92
CA ASP A 26 0.44 -15.39 6.45
C ASP A 26 -0.81 -15.49 5.56
N ARG A 27 -0.57 -15.57 4.23
CA ARG A 27 -1.66 -15.70 3.25
C ARG A 27 -2.57 -16.87 3.54
N GLY A 28 -2.05 -17.95 4.13
CA GLY A 28 -2.81 -19.15 4.47
C GLY A 28 -3.94 -18.91 5.45
N ASN A 29 -3.84 -17.90 6.30
CA ASN A 29 -4.86 -17.56 7.30
C ASN A 29 -5.87 -16.50 6.84
N ILE A 30 -5.59 -15.83 5.71
CA ILE A 30 -6.40 -14.71 5.20
C ILE A 30 -7.28 -15.16 4.04
N HIS A 31 -6.90 -16.20 3.33
CA HIS A 31 -7.64 -16.74 2.21
C HIS A 31 -8.73 -17.72 2.64
N GLY A 32 -9.94 -17.21 2.82
CA GLY A 32 -11.12 -18.04 2.56
C GLY A 32 -11.28 -18.08 1.04
N ALA A 33 -11.05 -19.22 0.42
CA ALA A 33 -11.00 -19.41 -1.03
C ALA A 33 -12.27 -18.94 -1.80
N ASP A 34 -13.36 -18.66 -1.11
CA ASP A 34 -14.67 -18.35 -1.68
C ASP A 34 -15.22 -16.97 -1.31
N SER A 35 -14.40 -16.12 -0.69
CA SER A 35 -14.89 -14.81 -0.25
C SER A 35 -14.75 -13.77 -1.36
N PRO A 36 -15.77 -12.94 -1.61
CA PRO A 36 -15.65 -11.77 -2.47
C PRO A 36 -14.47 -10.90 -2.03
N VAL A 37 -13.76 -10.30 -2.98
CA VAL A 37 -12.59 -9.43 -2.75
C VAL A 37 -12.83 -8.38 -1.65
N VAL A 38 -14.05 -7.88 -1.53
CA VAL A 38 -14.45 -6.91 -0.51
C VAL A 38 -14.41 -7.49 0.90
N VAL A 39 -14.93 -8.70 1.09
CA VAL A 39 -14.90 -9.41 2.39
C VAL A 39 -13.47 -9.75 2.79
N GLU A 40 -12.65 -10.14 1.84
CA GLU A 40 -11.23 -10.40 2.05
C GLU A 40 -10.49 -9.14 2.48
N ASN A 41 -10.74 -8.00 1.82
CA ASN A 41 -10.16 -6.72 2.19
C ASN A 41 -10.53 -6.28 3.61
N THR A 42 -11.75 -6.51 4.04
CA THR A 42 -12.19 -6.20 5.41
C THR A 42 -11.47 -7.08 6.43
N ARG A 43 -11.31 -8.38 6.16
CA ARG A 43 -10.54 -9.29 7.01
C ARG A 43 -9.08 -8.86 7.13
N ILE A 44 -8.47 -8.47 6.02
CA ILE A 44 -7.09 -7.97 5.98
C ILE A 44 -6.94 -6.73 6.84
N ARG A 45 -7.84 -5.75 6.70
CA ARG A 45 -7.81 -4.53 7.51
C ARG A 45 -7.88 -4.85 9.00
N SER A 46 -8.83 -5.70 9.40
CA SER A 46 -9.00 -6.11 10.80
C SER A 46 -7.76 -6.85 11.33
N ALA A 47 -7.19 -7.76 10.54
CA ALA A 47 -5.97 -8.48 10.90
C ALA A 47 -4.76 -7.56 11.08
N MET A 48 -4.68 -6.49 10.29
CA MET A 48 -3.59 -5.51 10.36
C MET A 48 -3.72 -4.50 11.51
N GLN A 49 -4.88 -4.41 12.14
CA GLN A 49 -5.14 -3.50 13.25
C GLN A 49 -4.76 -4.07 14.63
N ASN A 50 -4.42 -5.36 14.73
CA ASN A 50 -3.90 -5.91 15.99
C ASN A 50 -2.50 -5.36 16.32
N ASP A 51 -2.10 -5.44 17.58
CA ASP A 51 -0.87 -4.81 18.09
C ASP A 51 0.39 -5.31 17.39
N ASP A 52 0.51 -6.62 17.13
CA ASP A 52 1.68 -7.20 16.47
C ASP A 52 1.79 -6.75 15.02
N SER A 53 0.70 -6.80 14.27
CA SER A 53 0.65 -6.32 12.88
C SER A 53 0.88 -4.82 12.80
N ASN A 54 0.32 -4.05 13.73
CA ASN A 54 0.51 -2.61 13.81
C ASN A 54 1.98 -2.25 14.05
N LEU A 55 2.68 -2.99 14.91
CA LEU A 55 4.11 -2.82 15.14
C LEU A 55 4.93 -3.15 13.89
N LYS A 56 4.61 -4.25 13.21
CA LYS A 56 5.28 -4.63 11.95
C LYS A 56 5.08 -3.58 10.87
N LEU A 57 3.85 -3.09 10.69
CA LEU A 57 3.55 -2.02 9.75
C LEU A 57 4.33 -0.74 10.05
N THR A 58 4.45 -0.39 11.33
CA THR A 58 5.22 0.78 11.75
C THR A 58 6.69 0.63 11.37
N ARG A 59 7.31 -0.51 11.67
CA ARG A 59 8.72 -0.78 11.30
C ARG A 59 8.95 -0.73 9.80
N LEU A 60 8.01 -1.24 9.01
CA LEU A 60 8.10 -1.18 7.56
C LEU A 60 7.94 0.23 7.01
N ALA A 61 7.05 1.02 7.60
CA ALA A 61 6.92 2.43 7.24
C ALA A 61 8.20 3.21 7.60
N ASP A 62 8.80 2.95 8.76
CA ASP A 62 10.11 3.51 9.15
C ASP A 62 11.18 3.16 8.09
N TYR A 63 11.23 1.90 7.68
CA TYR A 63 12.17 1.45 6.66
C TYR A 63 11.99 2.18 5.32
N VAL A 64 10.76 2.33 4.85
CA VAL A 64 10.46 3.07 3.61
C VAL A 64 10.88 4.53 3.73
N VAL A 65 10.54 5.18 4.83
CA VAL A 65 10.89 6.59 5.04
C VAL A 65 12.39 6.79 5.15
N GLN A 66 13.12 5.90 5.83
CA GLN A 66 14.58 5.92 5.86
C GLN A 66 15.19 5.80 4.47
N HIS A 67 14.68 4.92 3.60
CA HIS A 67 15.14 4.84 2.21
C HIS A 67 14.89 6.14 1.44
N ILE A 68 13.73 6.73 1.62
CA ILE A 68 13.43 8.03 1.00
C ILE A 68 14.41 9.09 1.46
N MET A 69 14.73 9.13 2.74
CA MET A 69 15.72 10.06 3.30
C MET A 69 17.12 9.82 2.73
N GLU A 70 17.54 8.55 2.61
CA GLU A 70 18.82 8.20 2.00
C GLU A 70 18.89 8.62 0.52
N TYR A 71 17.84 8.36 -0.27
CA TYR A 71 17.79 8.85 -1.65
C TYR A 71 17.96 10.37 -1.73
N LYS A 72 17.23 11.12 -0.92
CA LYS A 72 17.34 12.59 -0.87
C LYS A 72 18.74 13.04 -0.44
N LYS A 73 19.34 12.39 0.54
CA LYS A 73 20.71 12.68 1.01
C LYS A 73 21.76 12.52 -0.09
N TYR A 74 21.59 11.55 -0.97
CA TYR A 74 22.49 11.31 -2.11
C TYR A 74 22.08 12.04 -3.39
N GLY A 75 21.18 12.99 -3.31
CA GLY A 75 20.82 13.87 -4.42
C GLY A 75 19.79 13.30 -5.40
N PHE A 76 19.15 12.19 -5.04
CA PHE A 76 18.02 11.67 -5.83
C PHE A 76 16.73 12.41 -5.46
N GLU A 77 15.92 12.63 -6.46
CA GLU A 77 14.58 13.19 -6.28
C GLU A 77 13.56 12.03 -6.20
N VAL A 78 12.81 11.97 -5.11
CA VAL A 78 11.66 11.08 -4.99
C VAL A 78 10.44 11.84 -5.46
N ILE A 79 10.01 11.58 -6.69
CA ILE A 79 8.94 12.32 -7.37
C ILE A 79 7.54 12.01 -6.85
N GLY A 80 7.33 10.84 -6.23
CA GLY A 80 6.03 10.47 -5.70
C GLY A 80 5.96 9.07 -5.13
N ILE A 81 4.84 8.79 -4.48
CA ILE A 81 4.46 7.47 -3.98
C ILE A 81 3.19 7.03 -4.70
N ILE A 82 3.20 5.82 -5.24
CA ILE A 82 2.07 5.23 -5.93
C ILE A 82 1.49 4.13 -5.06
N GLY A 83 0.21 4.23 -4.75
CA GLY A 83 -0.51 3.20 -4.02
C GLY A 83 -1.64 2.58 -4.83
N ALA A 84 -2.31 1.61 -4.23
CA ALA A 84 -3.42 0.89 -4.84
C ALA A 84 -4.74 1.31 -4.16
N ASN A 85 -5.52 2.15 -4.82
CA ASN A 85 -6.83 2.56 -4.31
C ASN A 85 -7.74 1.35 -4.06
N ARG A 86 -8.64 1.46 -3.09
CA ARG A 86 -9.47 0.40 -2.51
C ARG A 86 -8.71 -0.62 -1.66
N SER A 87 -7.38 -0.61 -1.67
CA SER A 87 -6.62 -1.49 -0.80
C SER A 87 -6.71 -1.05 0.67
N PRO A 88 -7.02 -1.95 1.62
CA PRO A 88 -7.05 -1.62 3.04
C PRO A 88 -5.66 -1.27 3.59
N ASN A 89 -4.61 -1.62 2.86
CA ASN A 89 -3.21 -1.40 3.22
C ASN A 89 -2.56 -0.26 2.41
N CYS A 90 -2.71 -0.30 1.09
CA CYS A 90 -1.97 0.53 0.14
C CYS A 90 -2.81 1.62 -0.53
N GLY A 91 -4.04 1.85 -0.10
CA GLY A 91 -4.89 2.91 -0.62
C GLY A 91 -4.31 4.29 -0.32
N VAL A 92 -4.42 5.21 -1.27
CA VAL A 92 -3.99 6.61 -1.10
C VAL A 92 -5.18 7.53 -0.96
N GLU A 93 -6.07 7.54 -1.94
CA GLU A 93 -7.29 8.37 -1.96
C GLU A 93 -8.48 7.60 -1.40
N THR A 94 -8.54 6.28 -1.68
CA THR A 94 -9.59 5.40 -1.18
C THR A 94 -9.02 4.11 -0.59
N THR A 95 -9.73 3.59 0.40
CA THR A 95 -9.43 2.31 1.06
C THR A 95 -10.70 1.48 1.17
N SER A 96 -10.61 0.25 1.64
CA SER A 96 -11.77 -0.59 1.95
C SER A 96 -11.95 -0.74 3.45
N ASP A 97 -13.18 -0.55 3.92
CA ASP A 97 -13.59 -0.77 5.30
C ASP A 97 -15.07 -1.19 5.33
N ASN A 98 -15.44 -2.12 6.21
CA ASN A 98 -16.81 -2.63 6.36
C ASN A 98 -17.48 -2.97 5.02
N ASP A 99 -16.79 -3.73 4.17
CA ASP A 99 -17.25 -4.18 2.86
C ASP A 99 -17.55 -3.05 1.85
N ALA A 100 -17.07 -1.85 2.10
CA ALA A 100 -17.27 -0.69 1.23
C ALA A 100 -15.95 0.01 0.90
N GLU A 101 -15.90 0.62 -0.26
CA GLU A 101 -14.87 1.60 -0.58
C GLU A 101 -15.21 2.92 0.09
N ILE A 102 -14.27 3.43 0.86
CA ILE A 102 -14.39 4.73 1.54
C ILE A 102 -13.23 5.64 1.17
N ASN A 103 -13.42 6.95 1.31
CA ASN A 103 -12.34 7.93 1.19
C ASN A 103 -11.39 7.76 2.37
N GLY A 104 -10.11 7.76 2.08
CA GLY A 104 -9.06 7.65 3.08
C GLY A 104 -7.89 6.77 2.65
N MET A 105 -6.87 6.74 3.49
CA MET A 105 -5.67 5.97 3.25
C MET A 105 -5.79 4.54 3.79
N GLY A 106 -5.10 3.62 3.16
CA GLY A 106 -4.81 2.31 3.71
C GLY A 106 -3.85 2.40 4.90
N LEU A 107 -3.88 1.41 5.78
CA LEU A 107 -3.17 1.45 7.06
C LEU A 107 -1.66 1.66 6.92
N PHE A 108 -1.03 1.08 5.91
CA PHE A 108 0.40 1.23 5.68
C PHE A 108 0.76 2.59 5.09
N VAL A 109 0.02 3.02 4.07
CA VAL A 109 0.22 4.34 3.45
C VAL A 109 0.00 5.45 4.47
N GLU A 110 -0.99 5.33 5.33
CA GLU A 110 -1.22 6.29 6.41
C GLU A 110 -0.01 6.39 7.36
N LYS A 111 0.62 5.26 7.70
CA LYS A 111 1.83 5.27 8.54
C LYS A 111 3.01 5.94 7.85
N ILE A 112 3.25 5.64 6.59
CA ILE A 112 4.29 6.30 5.77
C ILE A 112 4.03 7.81 5.75
N PHE A 113 2.80 8.22 5.43
CA PHE A 113 2.42 9.62 5.37
C PHE A 113 2.69 10.35 6.69
N ARG A 114 2.26 9.77 7.81
CA ARG A 114 2.47 10.35 9.15
C ARG A 114 3.96 10.48 9.50
N GLN A 115 4.79 9.53 9.10
CA GLN A 115 6.23 9.59 9.35
C GLN A 115 6.92 10.61 8.46
N LEU A 116 6.56 10.69 7.18
CA LEU A 116 7.05 11.74 6.28
C LEU A 116 6.74 13.13 6.84
N LEU A 117 5.55 13.33 7.38
CA LEU A 117 5.19 14.59 8.05
C LEU A 117 6.08 14.90 9.27
N ARG A 118 6.41 13.89 10.08
CA ARG A 118 7.32 14.07 11.24
C ARG A 118 8.72 14.48 10.82
N GLU A 119 9.17 13.97 9.67
CA GLU A 119 10.48 14.32 9.09
C GLU A 119 10.45 15.62 8.23
N ASN A 120 9.31 16.33 8.21
CA ASN A 120 9.09 17.51 7.35
C ASN A 120 9.35 17.23 5.87
N ILE A 121 9.01 16.03 5.42
CA ILE A 121 9.14 15.60 4.02
C ILE A 121 7.76 15.62 3.38
N SER A 122 7.62 16.38 2.28
CA SER A 122 6.43 16.37 1.45
C SER A 122 6.73 15.64 0.15
N ILE A 123 5.97 14.59 -0.13
CA ILE A 123 6.05 13.79 -1.36
C ILE A 123 4.63 13.59 -1.87
N PRO A 124 4.36 13.88 -3.16
CA PRO A 124 3.06 13.60 -3.74
C PRO A 124 2.70 12.11 -3.65
N MET A 125 1.45 11.81 -3.39
CA MET A 125 0.95 10.44 -3.37
C MET A 125 -0.24 10.32 -4.29
N ILE A 126 -0.26 9.29 -5.14
CA ILE A 126 -1.40 8.98 -6.02
C ILE A 126 -1.84 7.54 -5.83
N GLY A 127 -3.14 7.32 -5.90
CA GLY A 127 -3.72 5.99 -5.92
C GLY A 127 -4.11 5.56 -7.33
N ILE A 128 -3.84 4.30 -7.65
CA ILE A 128 -4.19 3.69 -8.93
C ILE A 128 -5.22 2.58 -8.71
N LYS A 129 -6.23 2.51 -9.57
CA LYS A 129 -7.16 1.39 -9.73
C LYS A 129 -6.82 0.61 -11.00
N GLY A 130 -7.24 -0.65 -11.07
CA GLY A 130 -7.01 -1.46 -12.26
C GLY A 130 -7.70 -0.95 -13.55
N THR A 131 -8.65 -0.03 -13.41
CA THR A 131 -9.39 0.62 -14.51
C THR A 131 -8.78 1.95 -14.96
N ASP A 132 -7.81 2.49 -14.20
CA ASP A 132 -7.23 3.79 -14.47
C ASP A 132 -6.24 3.75 -15.65
N ASN A 133 -6.15 4.85 -16.37
CA ASN A 133 -5.06 5.08 -17.30
C ASN A 133 -3.79 5.46 -16.49
N ILE A 134 -2.87 4.52 -16.40
CA ILE A 134 -1.65 4.68 -15.59
C ILE A 134 -0.81 5.87 -16.08
N GLN A 135 -0.74 6.10 -17.38
CA GLN A 135 0.05 7.20 -17.94
C GLN A 135 -0.48 8.57 -17.51
N GLU A 136 -1.79 8.76 -17.56
CA GLU A 136 -2.43 9.99 -17.10
C GLU A 136 -2.23 10.21 -15.59
N LYS A 137 -2.35 9.13 -14.80
CA LYS A 137 -2.09 9.21 -13.36
C LYS A 137 -0.64 9.56 -13.04
N LEU A 138 0.33 8.98 -13.73
CA LEU A 138 1.75 9.28 -13.52
C LEU A 138 2.11 10.72 -13.90
N GLN A 139 1.44 11.31 -14.88
CA GLN A 139 1.63 12.72 -15.23
C GLN A 139 1.27 13.69 -14.09
N GLN A 140 0.49 13.26 -13.12
CA GLN A 140 0.16 14.07 -11.94
C GLN A 140 1.33 14.18 -10.95
N LEU A 141 2.35 13.33 -11.09
CA LEU A 141 3.55 13.34 -10.24
C LEU A 141 4.71 14.13 -10.84
N ILE A 142 4.63 14.43 -12.12
CA ILE A 142 5.68 15.13 -12.87
C ILE A 142 5.21 16.53 -13.22
#